data_7f2a128cd084d2eabe0ddb30aa04dac1
#
_entry.id   7f2a128cd084d2eabe0ddb30aa04dac1
#
_cell.length_a   1.000
_cell.length_b   1.000
_cell.length_c   1.000
_cell.angle_alpha   90.00
_cell.angle_beta   90.00
_cell.angle_gamma   90.00
#
_symmetry.space_group_name_H-M   'P 1'
#
loop_
_entity.id
_entity.type
_entity.pdbx_description
1 polymer ?
#
loop_
_entity_poly.entity_id
_entity_poly.type
_entity_poly.pdbx_seq_one_letter_code
_entity_poly.pdbx_strand_id
1 'polypeptide(L)'
;MAIKILGIETSCDETAVGVVEDGHTLLSNVISSQVDLHSPYGGVVPEVASRQHVRDLVPVLEQAAADSGLGLEDMDAIAVT
;
A
#
# COMPACT_ATOMS: atom_id res chain seq x y z
N MET A 1 -3.63 17.58 18.44
CA MET A 1 -3.67 16.13 18.16
C MET A 1 -3.21 15.86 16.75
N ALA A 2 -2.40 14.85 16.57
CA ALA A 2 -1.93 14.47 15.25
C ALA A 2 -3.02 13.69 14.50
N ILE A 3 -3.22 14.03 13.22
CA ILE A 3 -4.13 13.30 12.35
C ILE A 3 -3.33 12.28 11.55
N LYS A 4 -3.72 11.03 11.65
CA LYS A 4 -3.04 9.90 11.00
C LYS A 4 -3.92 9.31 9.92
N ILE A 5 -3.38 9.24 8.70
CA ILE A 5 -4.09 8.72 7.54
C ILE A 5 -3.29 7.57 6.94
N LEU A 6 -3.97 6.45 6.72
CA LEU A 6 -3.41 5.32 6.01
C LEU A 6 -3.85 5.41 4.55
N GLY A 7 -2.88 5.43 3.65
CA GLY A 7 -3.14 5.49 2.21
C GLY A 7 -2.86 4.16 1.54
N ILE A 8 -3.76 3.73 0.66
CA ILE A 8 -3.64 2.48 -0.10
C ILE A 8 -3.66 2.82 -1.59
N GLU A 9 -2.63 2.36 -2.29
CA GLU A 9 -2.46 2.54 -3.73
C GLU A 9 -2.34 1.17 -4.39
N THR A 10 -3.27 0.82 -5.28
CA THR A 10 -3.28 -0.47 -5.98
C THR A 10 -3.45 -0.31 -7.49
N SER A 11 -2.91 0.76 -8.05
CA SER A 11 -2.96 0.95 -9.50
C SER A 11 -1.84 0.17 -10.20
N CYS A 12 -2.08 -0.20 -11.45
CA CYS A 12 -1.12 -0.86 -12.33
C CYS A 12 -0.46 -2.10 -11.70
N ASP A 13 0.82 -2.03 -11.42
CA ASP A 13 1.65 -3.17 -11.02
C ASP A 13 2.27 -3.02 -9.63
N GLU A 14 1.74 -2.12 -8.81
CA GLU A 14 2.25 -1.91 -7.45
C GLU A 14 1.13 -1.91 -6.43
N THR A 15 1.38 -2.56 -5.28
CA THR A 15 0.55 -2.44 -4.09
C THR A 15 1.36 -1.67 -3.06
N ALA A 16 0.87 -0.52 -2.65
CA ALA A 16 1.58 0.32 -1.70
C ALA A 16 0.66 0.77 -0.58
N VAL A 17 1.19 0.80 0.64
CA VAL A 17 0.49 1.32 1.81
C VAL A 17 1.45 2.23 2.56
N GLY A 18 1.00 3.45 2.84
CA GLY A 18 1.74 4.42 3.61
C GLY A 18 0.91 4.98 4.75
N VAL A 19 1.58 5.42 5.80
CA VAL A 19 0.95 6.11 6.92
C VAL A 19 1.55 7.50 7.02
N VAL A 20 0.70 8.52 6.98
CA VAL A 20 1.09 9.92 7.01
C VAL A 20 0.45 10.60 8.22
N GLU A 21 1.24 11.40 8.94
CA GLU A 21 0.79 12.19 10.07
C GLU A 21 0.74 13.66 9.69
N ASP A 22 -0.40 14.29 9.95
CA ASP A 22 -0.63 15.72 9.70
C ASP A 22 -0.37 16.16 8.25
N GLY A 23 -0.52 15.25 7.30
CA GLY A 23 -0.42 15.54 5.88
C GLY A 23 1.01 15.69 5.33
N HIS A 24 2.03 15.58 6.18
CA HIS A 24 3.41 15.78 5.71
C HIS A 24 4.48 14.87 6.35
N THR A 25 4.21 14.25 7.48
CA THR A 25 5.18 13.35 8.12
C THR A 25 4.90 11.92 7.73
N LEU A 26 5.79 11.33 6.92
CA LEU A 26 5.65 9.95 6.49
C LEU A 26 6.15 9.02 7.59
N LEU A 27 5.23 8.27 8.20
CA LEU A 27 5.55 7.31 9.27
C LEU A 27 5.94 5.95 8.72
N SER A 28 5.35 5.55 7.60
CA SER A 28 5.74 4.32 6.90
C SER A 28 5.36 4.39 5.43
N ASN A 29 6.04 3.61 4.60
CA ASN A 29 5.73 3.47 3.19
C ASN A 29 6.26 2.11 2.73
N VAL A 30 5.35 1.19 2.43
CA VAL A 30 5.69 -0.16 1.99
C VAL A 30 5.15 -0.38 0.59
N ILE A 31 6.01 -0.82 -0.32
CA ILE A 31 5.67 -1.00 -1.73
C ILE A 31 6.02 -2.43 -2.14
N SER A 32 5.06 -3.13 -2.74
CA SER A 32 5.27 -4.43 -3.37
C SER A 32 5.08 -4.26 -4.87
N SER A 33 6.14 -4.44 -5.66
CA SER A 33 6.09 -4.28 -7.10
C SER A 33 5.88 -5.62 -7.79
N GLN A 34 5.07 -5.60 -8.87
CA GLN A 34 4.81 -6.76 -9.71
C GLN A 34 5.65 -6.76 -10.99
N VAL A 35 6.68 -5.92 -11.08
CA VAL A 35 7.43 -5.73 -12.32
C VAL A 35 7.95 -7.06 -12.89
N ASP A 36 8.46 -7.95 -12.04
CA ASP A 36 8.99 -9.24 -12.46
C ASP A 36 7.88 -10.20 -12.93
N LEU A 37 6.66 -10.04 -12.43
CA LEU A 37 5.52 -10.84 -12.81
C LEU A 37 5.04 -10.50 -14.22
N HIS A 38 5.10 -9.22 -14.59
CA HIS A 38 4.60 -8.72 -15.86
C HIS A 38 5.65 -8.63 -16.97
N SER A 39 6.94 -8.54 -16.62
CA SER A 39 8.00 -8.33 -17.61
C SER A 39 8.05 -9.39 -18.71
N PRO A 40 7.75 -10.70 -18.47
CA PRO A 40 7.70 -11.69 -19.55
C PRO A 40 6.65 -11.37 -20.62
N TYR A 41 5.64 -10.57 -20.30
CA TYR A 41 4.57 -10.18 -21.22
C TYR A 41 4.80 -8.82 -21.88
N GLY A 42 5.90 -8.14 -21.56
CA GLY A 42 6.22 -6.84 -22.12
C GLY A 42 5.48 -5.65 -21.50
N GLY A 43 4.73 -5.87 -20.43
CA GLY A 43 3.98 -4.83 -19.74
C GLY A 43 2.91 -5.40 -18.82
N VAL A 44 2.14 -4.53 -18.19
CA VAL A 44 1.12 -4.91 -17.22
C VAL A 44 0.02 -5.74 -17.86
N VAL A 45 -0.28 -6.89 -17.26
CA VAL A 45 -1.41 -7.74 -17.63
C VAL A 45 -2.51 -7.49 -16.58
N PRO A 46 -3.59 -6.75 -16.92
CA PRO A 46 -4.57 -6.28 -15.93
C PRO A 46 -5.18 -7.38 -15.06
N GLU A 47 -5.52 -8.53 -15.63
CA GLU A 47 -6.10 -9.63 -14.86
C GLU A 47 -5.11 -10.21 -13.85
N VAL A 48 -3.85 -10.35 -14.23
CA VAL A 48 -2.80 -10.84 -13.37
C VAL A 48 -2.52 -9.82 -12.26
N ALA A 49 -2.46 -8.54 -12.62
CA ALA A 49 -2.25 -7.46 -11.66
C ALA A 49 -3.36 -7.44 -10.61
N SER A 50 -4.61 -7.55 -11.03
CA SER A 50 -5.76 -7.56 -10.13
C SER A 50 -5.68 -8.68 -9.10
N ARG A 51 -5.33 -9.89 -9.52
CA ARG A 51 -5.18 -11.03 -8.62
C ARG A 51 -4.03 -10.83 -7.65
N GLN A 52 -2.92 -10.27 -8.12
CA GLN A 52 -1.74 -10.06 -7.28
C GLN A 52 -1.99 -9.00 -6.22
N HIS A 53 -2.75 -7.93 -6.53
CA HIS A 53 -3.12 -6.93 -5.54
C HIS A 53 -3.90 -7.56 -4.37
N VAL A 54 -4.80 -8.49 -4.65
CA VAL A 54 -5.56 -9.18 -3.61
C VAL A 54 -4.62 -9.97 -2.68
N ARG A 55 -3.59 -10.61 -3.25
CA ARG A 55 -2.61 -11.38 -2.48
C ARG A 55 -1.67 -10.50 -1.65
N ASP A 56 -1.28 -9.35 -2.22
CA ASP A 56 -0.26 -8.48 -1.61
C ASP A 56 -0.84 -7.52 -0.57
N LEU A 57 -2.12 -7.18 -0.67
CA LEU A 57 -2.71 -6.10 0.14
C LEU A 57 -2.54 -6.31 1.64
N VAL A 58 -2.93 -7.47 2.17
CA VAL A 58 -2.89 -7.69 3.61
C VAL A 58 -1.46 -7.73 4.15
N PRO A 59 -0.51 -8.46 3.54
CA PRO A 59 0.88 -8.41 3.98
C PRO A 59 1.50 -7.01 3.95
N VAL A 60 1.22 -6.24 2.89
CA VAL A 60 1.73 -4.87 2.75
C VAL A 60 1.11 -3.96 3.81
N LEU A 61 -0.19 -4.09 4.04
CA LEU A 61 -0.91 -3.34 5.07
C LEU A 61 -0.35 -3.63 6.46
N GLU A 62 -0.15 -4.90 6.78
CA GLU A 62 0.40 -5.30 8.08
C GLU A 62 1.81 -4.75 8.28
N GLN A 63 2.64 -4.80 7.24
CA GLN A 63 4.00 -4.28 7.32
C GLN A 63 4.00 -2.77 7.49
N ALA A 64 3.14 -2.05 6.78
CA ALA A 64 3.05 -0.59 6.92
C ALA A 64 2.61 -0.18 8.32
N ALA A 65 1.65 -0.90 8.90
CA ALA A 65 1.21 -0.66 10.28
C ALA A 65 2.35 -0.92 11.25
N ALA A 66 3.05 -2.04 11.11
CA ALA A 66 4.17 -2.39 11.97
C ALA A 66 5.29 -1.34 11.88
N ASP A 67 5.64 -0.92 10.67
CA ASP A 67 6.70 0.08 10.46
C ASP A 67 6.33 1.45 11.04
N SER A 68 5.04 1.80 11.01
CA SER A 68 4.57 3.07 11.59
C SER A 68 4.53 3.04 13.12
N GLY A 69 4.51 1.86 13.73
CA GLY A 69 4.32 1.69 15.16
C GLY A 69 2.88 1.88 15.61
N LEU A 70 1.91 1.90 14.68
CA LEU A 70 0.50 2.14 14.97
C LEU A 70 -0.36 0.95 14.55
N GLY A 71 -1.51 0.79 15.22
CA GLY A 71 -2.52 -0.16 14.77
C GLY A 71 -3.53 0.52 13.86
N LEU A 72 -4.35 -0.27 13.17
CA LEU A 72 -5.41 0.28 12.31
C LEU A 72 -6.39 1.13 13.10
N GLU A 73 -6.63 0.79 14.36
CA GLU A 73 -7.50 1.55 15.27
C GLU A 73 -6.97 2.96 15.57
N ASP A 74 -5.68 3.20 15.33
CA ASP A 74 -5.05 4.51 15.56
C ASP A 74 -5.20 5.46 14.37
N MET A 75 -5.72 4.98 13.25
CA MET A 75 -5.89 5.79 12.04
C MET A 75 -7.18 6.61 12.10
N ASP A 76 -7.07 7.87 11.75
CA ASP A 76 -8.22 8.79 11.69
C ASP A 76 -9.00 8.64 10.38
N ALA A 77 -8.32 8.23 9.31
CA ALA A 77 -8.95 8.04 8.00
C ALA A 77 -8.15 7.05 7.16
N ILE A 78 -8.80 6.50 6.15
CA ILE A 78 -8.17 5.64 5.14
C ILE A 78 -8.45 6.25 3.77
N ALA A 79 -7.39 6.53 3.03
CA ALA A 79 -7.47 7.02 1.66
C ALA A 79 -7.10 5.90 0.70
N VAL A 80 -7.87 5.74 -0.37
CA VAL A 80 -7.65 4.67 -1.37
C VAL A 80 -7.65 5.23 -2.78
N THR A 81 -6.88 4.59 -3.65
CA THR A 81 -6.92 4.86 -5.09
C THR A 81 -7.11 3.57 -5.87
#